data_5ea6cdf039fceb540d9e4356e480537f
#
_entry.id   5ea6cdf039fceb540d9e4356e480537f
#
_cell.length_a   1.000
_cell.length_b   1.000
_cell.length_c   1.000
_cell.angle_alpha   90.00
_cell.angle_beta   90.00
_cell.angle_gamma   90.00
#
_symmetry.space_group_name_H-M   'P 1'
#
loop_
_entity.id
_entity.type
_entity.pdbx_description
1 polymer ?
#
loop_
_entity_poly.entity_id
_entity_poly.type
_entity_poly.pdbx_seq_one_letter_code
_entity_poly.pdbx_strand_id
1 'polypeptide(L)'
;LNKKNIKSNRSQAMRPVDALTIDNSIGTARGVHFKNKKFNLFALPGVPSEMKGMMNSYILPFIYKRSKTKIHYRLFRTTGITESSLFEMLKDKISSNKKIELAFLPRFTGVDIRISSHREIDLDNFHSDLFSMLSKYIYADSSKDIENIIGDLLKEKKLTLSIAESCTGG
;
A
#
# COMPACT_ATOMS: atom_id res chain seq x y z
N LEU A 1 -25.08 21.70 -23.39
CA LEU A 1 -24.57 22.67 -22.42
C LEU A 1 -23.21 23.16 -22.87
N ASN A 2 -23.15 24.40 -23.46
CA ASN A 2 -21.92 25.07 -23.84
C ASN A 2 -21.08 25.36 -22.60
N LYS A 3 -20.09 24.53 -22.28
CA LYS A 3 -19.08 24.87 -21.29
C LYS A 3 -18.18 25.97 -21.87
N LYS A 4 -18.36 27.21 -21.40
CA LYS A 4 -17.44 28.32 -21.66
C LYS A 4 -16.02 27.84 -21.32
N ASN A 5 -15.12 27.86 -22.33
CA ASN A 5 -13.70 27.64 -22.14
C ASN A 5 -13.12 28.75 -21.26
N ILE A 6 -13.07 28.54 -19.97
CA ILE A 6 -12.47 29.46 -19.02
C ILE A 6 -10.97 29.45 -19.26
N LYS A 7 -10.32 30.62 -19.32
CA LYS A 7 -8.86 30.79 -19.57
C LYS A 7 -7.99 29.90 -18.64
N SER A 8 -8.47 29.65 -17.39
CA SER A 8 -7.81 28.74 -16.44
C SER A 8 -7.75 27.27 -16.90
N ASN A 9 -8.65 26.82 -17.77
CA ASN A 9 -8.62 25.44 -18.27
C ASN A 9 -7.62 25.24 -19.40
N ARG A 10 -7.10 26.30 -20.02
CA ARG A 10 -6.06 26.19 -21.06
C ARG A 10 -4.73 25.70 -20.49
N SER A 11 -4.35 26.15 -19.30
CA SER A 11 -3.12 25.69 -18.65
C SER A 11 -3.14 24.20 -18.30
N GLN A 12 -4.32 23.65 -17.99
CA GLN A 12 -4.50 22.23 -17.72
C GLN A 12 -4.41 21.35 -19.00
N ALA A 13 -4.62 21.93 -20.17
CA ALA A 13 -4.48 21.26 -21.45
C ALA A 13 -3.03 21.29 -21.99
N MET A 14 -2.17 22.10 -21.39
CA MET A 14 -0.77 22.21 -21.81
C MET A 14 0.05 21.04 -21.23
N ARG A 15 0.92 20.47 -22.05
CA ARG A 15 1.89 19.47 -21.62
C ARG A 15 3.29 19.86 -22.10
N PRO A 16 4.35 19.44 -21.41
CA PRO A 16 5.71 19.56 -21.94
C PRO A 16 5.85 18.82 -23.27
N VAL A 17 6.64 19.34 -24.19
CA VAL A 17 6.77 18.83 -25.56
C VAL A 17 7.21 17.36 -25.60
N ASP A 18 8.15 16.98 -24.72
CA ASP A 18 8.74 15.63 -24.67
C ASP A 18 8.02 14.68 -23.73
N ALA A 19 6.85 15.04 -23.22
CA ALA A 19 6.12 14.22 -22.27
C ALA A 19 4.92 13.48 -22.91
N LEU A 20 4.71 12.24 -22.50
CA LEU A 20 3.50 11.48 -22.79
C LEU A 20 2.42 11.84 -21.77
N THR A 21 1.19 11.94 -22.22
CA THR A 21 0.04 12.17 -21.33
C THR A 21 -0.48 10.85 -20.79
N ILE A 22 -0.80 10.81 -19.49
CA ILE A 22 -1.51 9.70 -18.84
C ILE A 22 -2.95 10.15 -18.65
N ASP A 23 -3.89 9.40 -19.20
CA ASP A 23 -5.31 9.72 -19.12
C ASP A 23 -5.85 9.51 -17.71
N ASN A 24 -6.75 10.42 -17.31
CA ASN A 24 -7.47 10.37 -16.04
C ASN A 24 -8.94 10.08 -16.32
N SER A 25 -9.41 8.90 -15.96
CA SER A 25 -10.82 8.50 -16.12
C SER A 25 -11.75 9.03 -15.03
N ILE A 26 -11.19 9.59 -13.94
CA ILE A 26 -11.93 10.00 -12.76
C ILE A 26 -12.07 11.52 -12.67
N GLY A 27 -11.01 12.25 -13.06
CA GLY A 27 -10.94 13.70 -12.94
C GLY A 27 -10.46 14.38 -14.21
N THR A 28 -10.19 15.69 -14.13
CA THR A 28 -9.78 16.52 -15.26
C THR A 28 -8.26 16.71 -15.39
N ALA A 29 -7.53 16.52 -14.28
CA ALA A 29 -6.07 16.67 -14.28
C ALA A 29 -5.41 15.43 -14.89
N ARG A 30 -4.58 15.62 -15.90
CA ARG A 30 -3.86 14.53 -16.56
C ARG A 30 -2.54 14.25 -15.86
N GLY A 31 -2.11 13.00 -15.89
CA GLY A 31 -0.76 12.63 -15.51
C GLY A 31 0.23 12.84 -16.67
N VAL A 32 1.52 12.87 -16.34
CA VAL A 32 2.59 13.09 -17.29
C VAL A 32 3.67 12.05 -17.12
N HIS A 33 4.15 11.48 -18.23
CA HIS A 33 5.25 10.53 -18.26
C HIS A 33 6.39 11.07 -19.12
N PHE A 34 7.51 11.40 -18.50
CA PHE A 34 8.77 11.69 -19.19
C PHE A 34 9.59 10.42 -19.31
N LYS A 35 9.97 10.10 -20.53
CA LYS A 35 10.72 8.90 -20.85
C LYS A 35 12.00 9.25 -21.59
N ASN A 36 13.14 8.81 -21.05
CA ASN A 36 14.38 8.80 -21.81
C ASN A 36 15.11 7.45 -21.68
N LYS A 37 16.30 7.33 -22.25
CA LYS A 37 17.09 6.08 -22.22
C LYS A 37 17.51 5.66 -20.82
N LYS A 38 17.62 6.59 -19.87
CA LYS A 38 18.18 6.35 -18.52
C LYS A 38 17.11 6.26 -17.43
N PHE A 39 15.98 6.93 -17.59
CA PHE A 39 14.93 6.98 -16.56
C PHE A 39 13.52 7.12 -17.13
N ASN A 40 12.56 6.84 -16.30
CA ASN A 40 11.15 7.17 -16.50
C ASN A 40 10.68 7.96 -15.28
N LEU A 41 10.06 9.12 -15.52
CA LEU A 41 9.51 9.97 -14.46
C LEU A 41 8.01 10.10 -14.70
N PHE A 42 7.21 9.83 -13.67
CA PHE A 42 5.77 9.98 -13.71
C PHE A 42 5.36 11.10 -12.76
N ALA A 43 4.60 12.07 -13.25
CA ALA A 43 3.96 13.10 -12.43
C ALA A 43 2.45 12.87 -12.45
N LEU A 44 1.84 12.75 -11.28
CA LEU A 44 0.43 12.40 -11.10
C LEU A 44 -0.29 13.47 -10.27
N PRO A 45 -1.62 13.60 -10.42
CA PRO A 45 -2.43 14.45 -9.56
C PRO A 45 -2.33 14.04 -8.08
N GLY A 46 -2.48 15.02 -7.19
CA GLY A 46 -2.47 14.80 -5.74
C GLY A 46 -3.71 14.11 -5.17
N VAL A 47 -4.79 13.98 -5.94
CA VAL A 47 -6.02 13.30 -5.51
C VAL A 47 -5.80 11.80 -5.50
N PRO A 48 -5.91 11.11 -4.34
CA PRO A 48 -5.54 9.69 -4.20
C PRO A 48 -6.30 8.74 -5.14
N SER A 49 -7.59 8.97 -5.38
CA SER A 49 -8.40 8.14 -6.29
C SER A 49 -7.94 8.26 -7.75
N GLU A 50 -7.64 9.48 -8.21
CA GLU A 50 -7.13 9.76 -9.55
C GLU A 50 -5.75 9.13 -9.75
N MET A 51 -4.84 9.35 -8.79
CA MET A 51 -3.51 8.76 -8.79
C MET A 51 -3.55 7.23 -8.85
N LYS A 52 -4.37 6.59 -8.02
CA LYS A 52 -4.55 5.12 -8.03
C LYS A 52 -5.11 4.62 -9.36
N GLY A 53 -6.06 5.34 -9.96
CA GLY A 53 -6.59 5.02 -11.29
C GLY A 53 -5.50 4.99 -12.35
N MET A 54 -4.67 6.05 -12.42
CA MET A 54 -3.55 6.14 -13.37
C MET A 54 -2.44 5.13 -13.09
N MET A 55 -2.14 4.86 -11.81
CA MET A 55 -1.20 3.79 -11.43
C MET A 55 -1.64 2.46 -12.01
N ASN A 56 -2.90 2.06 -11.79
CA ASN A 56 -3.41 0.76 -12.23
C ASN A 56 -3.54 0.65 -13.75
N SER A 57 -4.01 1.71 -14.42
CA SER A 57 -4.27 1.67 -15.86
C SER A 57 -3.02 1.84 -16.73
N TYR A 58 -2.02 2.55 -16.26
CA TYR A 58 -0.86 2.92 -17.08
C TYR A 58 0.49 2.51 -16.46
N ILE A 59 0.76 2.94 -15.22
CA ILE A 59 2.12 2.83 -14.66
C ILE A 59 2.47 1.40 -14.28
N LEU A 60 1.60 0.70 -13.56
CA LEU A 60 1.86 -0.70 -13.17
C LEU A 60 2.02 -1.61 -14.39
N PRO A 61 1.14 -1.58 -15.42
CA PRO A 61 1.37 -2.33 -16.65
C PRO A 61 2.68 -1.98 -17.36
N PHE A 62 3.06 -0.67 -17.36
CA PHE A 62 4.32 -0.23 -17.93
C PHE A 62 5.53 -0.83 -17.21
N ILE A 63 5.49 -0.87 -15.87
CA ILE A 63 6.55 -1.44 -15.02
C ILE A 63 6.61 -2.96 -15.19
N TYR A 64 5.47 -3.65 -15.10
CA TYR A 64 5.40 -5.12 -15.19
C TYR A 64 5.94 -5.66 -16.51
N LYS A 65 5.71 -4.97 -17.63
CA LYS A 65 6.28 -5.36 -18.93
C LYS A 65 7.81 -5.29 -18.98
N ARG A 66 8.44 -4.58 -18.05
CA ARG A 66 9.89 -4.33 -18.00
C ARG A 66 10.59 -5.00 -16.84
N SER A 67 9.87 -5.27 -15.78
CA SER A 67 10.41 -5.99 -14.62
C SER A 67 10.62 -7.45 -14.99
N LYS A 68 11.85 -7.92 -14.81
CA LYS A 68 12.23 -9.33 -14.96
C LYS A 68 12.20 -10.09 -13.64
N THR A 69 12.04 -9.38 -12.53
CA THR A 69 12.07 -9.95 -11.19
C THR A 69 10.70 -9.79 -10.53
N LYS A 70 10.26 -10.87 -9.91
CA LYS A 70 9.07 -10.89 -9.07
C LYS A 70 9.51 -10.77 -7.62
N ILE A 71 8.88 -9.87 -6.88
CA ILE A 71 9.05 -9.76 -5.43
C ILE A 71 7.80 -10.33 -4.79
N HIS A 72 7.97 -11.28 -3.90
CA HIS A 72 6.92 -11.85 -3.08
C HIS A 72 6.91 -11.11 -1.74
N TYR A 73 5.76 -11.00 -1.11
CA TYR A 73 5.66 -10.41 0.24
C TYR A 73 4.60 -11.10 1.08
N ARG A 74 4.75 -10.98 2.41
CA ARG A 74 3.75 -11.31 3.42
C ARG A 74 3.55 -10.10 4.32
N LEU A 75 2.36 -9.94 4.84
CA LEU A 75 1.99 -8.82 5.69
C LEU A 75 1.43 -9.37 7.00
N PHE A 76 2.01 -8.94 8.11
CA PHE A 76 1.46 -9.17 9.44
C PHE A 76 0.92 -7.87 9.99
N ARG A 77 -0.25 -7.93 10.54
CA ARG A 77 -0.84 -6.80 11.24
C ARG A 77 -0.71 -7.00 12.73
N THR A 78 -0.08 -6.04 13.40
CA THR A 78 0.13 -6.12 14.85
C THR A 78 -0.56 -4.97 15.56
N THR A 79 -0.90 -5.21 16.82
CA THR A 79 -1.44 -4.19 17.74
C THR A 79 -0.84 -4.37 19.14
N GLY A 80 -0.90 -3.32 19.97
CA GLY A 80 -0.42 -3.38 21.36
C GLY A 80 1.10 -3.45 21.50
N ILE A 81 1.87 -3.13 20.46
CA ILE A 81 3.32 -3.10 20.47
C ILE A 81 3.84 -1.92 19.65
N THR A 82 4.95 -1.31 20.09
CA THR A 82 5.58 -0.19 19.38
C THR A 82 6.55 -0.67 18.30
N GLU A 83 6.84 0.19 17.32
CA GLU A 83 7.82 -0.10 16.26
C GLU A 83 9.21 -0.39 16.85
N SER A 84 9.64 0.39 17.85
CA SER A 84 10.93 0.20 18.52
C SER A 84 11.02 -1.16 19.20
N SER A 85 9.95 -1.59 19.89
CA SER A 85 9.91 -2.91 20.52
C SER A 85 9.94 -4.04 19.50
N LEU A 86 9.22 -3.90 18.40
CA LEU A 86 9.26 -4.85 17.28
C LEU A 86 10.65 -4.95 16.68
N PHE A 87 11.32 -3.80 16.47
CA PHE A 87 12.67 -3.77 15.94
C PHE A 87 13.65 -4.51 16.88
N GLU A 88 13.61 -4.22 18.19
CA GLU A 88 14.47 -4.91 19.17
C GLU A 88 14.24 -6.43 19.20
N MET A 89 13.01 -6.89 19.10
CA MET A 89 12.68 -8.32 19.05
C MET A 89 13.19 -9.01 17.78
N LEU A 90 13.25 -8.29 16.65
CA LEU A 90 13.51 -8.85 15.33
C LEU A 90 14.92 -8.57 14.79
N LYS A 91 15.69 -7.68 15.40
CA LYS A 91 17.00 -7.20 14.89
C LYS A 91 17.97 -8.32 14.56
N ASP A 92 18.07 -9.34 15.40
CA ASP A 92 18.99 -10.47 15.19
C ASP A 92 18.54 -11.36 14.03
N LYS A 93 17.25 -11.60 13.91
CA LYS A 93 16.65 -12.35 12.79
C LYS A 93 16.81 -11.60 11.47
N ILE A 94 16.64 -10.28 11.47
CA ILE A 94 16.83 -9.43 10.29
C ILE A 94 18.30 -9.44 9.86
N SER A 95 19.22 -9.25 10.82
CA SER A 95 20.65 -9.17 10.56
C SER A 95 21.22 -10.49 10.02
N SER A 96 20.67 -11.62 10.45
CA SER A 96 21.09 -12.95 10.03
C SER A 96 20.53 -13.38 8.68
N ASN A 97 19.47 -12.75 8.18
CA ASN A 97 18.79 -13.15 6.95
C ASN A 97 18.80 -12.07 5.86
N LYS A 98 19.89 -12.04 5.09
CA LYS A 98 20.06 -11.08 3.98
C LYS A 98 19.12 -11.29 2.78
N LYS A 99 18.32 -12.35 2.77
CA LYS A 99 17.38 -12.66 1.69
C LYS A 99 15.99 -12.06 1.92
N ILE A 100 15.73 -11.60 3.13
CA ILE A 100 14.48 -11.00 3.54
C ILE A 100 14.68 -9.51 3.75
N GLU A 101 13.83 -8.73 3.10
CA GLU A 101 13.65 -7.31 3.41
C GLU A 101 12.46 -7.17 4.36
N LEU A 102 12.62 -6.41 5.43
CA LEU A 102 11.59 -6.15 6.41
C LEU A 102 11.31 -4.65 6.47
N ALA A 103 10.03 -4.29 6.49
CA ALA A 103 9.58 -2.92 6.67
C ALA A 103 8.51 -2.85 7.76
N PHE A 104 8.65 -1.87 8.65
CA PHE A 104 7.62 -1.48 9.60
C PHE A 104 6.78 -0.37 8.99
N LEU A 105 5.47 -0.52 9.05
CA LEU A 105 4.49 0.38 8.45
C LEU A 105 3.52 0.84 9.56
N PRO A 106 3.81 1.95 10.25
CA PRO A 106 2.95 2.46 11.30
C PRO A 106 1.55 2.78 10.77
N ARG A 107 0.54 2.40 11.54
CA ARG A 107 -0.88 2.65 11.29
C ARG A 107 -1.57 3.14 12.54
N PHE A 108 -2.77 3.64 12.39
CA PHE A 108 -3.60 4.06 13.53
C PHE A 108 -3.89 2.91 14.51
N THR A 109 -4.04 1.69 14.00
CA THR A 109 -4.36 0.49 14.79
C THR A 109 -3.13 -0.25 15.35
N GLY A 110 -1.92 0.15 14.97
CA GLY A 110 -0.68 -0.52 15.38
C GLY A 110 0.42 -0.40 14.34
N VAL A 111 1.25 -1.42 14.19
CA VAL A 111 2.36 -1.44 13.23
C VAL A 111 2.23 -2.67 12.33
N ASP A 112 2.04 -2.47 11.04
CA ASP A 112 2.11 -3.58 10.09
C ASP A 112 3.58 -3.94 9.83
N ILE A 113 3.89 -5.24 9.74
CA ILE A 113 5.21 -5.76 9.39
C ILE A 113 5.09 -6.37 8.00
N ARG A 114 5.80 -5.82 7.02
CA ARG A 114 5.92 -6.40 5.69
C ARG A 114 7.27 -7.07 5.54
N ILE A 115 7.26 -8.34 5.22
CA ILE A 115 8.45 -9.07 4.79
C ILE A 115 8.40 -9.29 3.28
N SER A 116 9.52 -9.14 2.59
CA SER A 116 9.62 -9.33 1.14
C SER A 116 10.88 -10.09 0.75
N SER A 117 10.78 -10.87 -0.34
CA SER A 117 11.89 -11.62 -0.92
C SER A 117 11.66 -11.89 -2.41
N HIS A 118 12.74 -12.17 -3.13
CA HIS A 118 12.68 -12.66 -4.51
C HIS A 118 12.24 -14.13 -4.60
N ARG A 119 12.32 -14.90 -3.52
CA ARG A 119 11.95 -16.32 -3.46
C ARG A 119 10.86 -16.55 -2.42
N GLU A 120 9.78 -17.17 -2.83
CA GLU A 120 8.62 -17.43 -1.96
C GLU A 120 8.98 -18.35 -0.78
N ILE A 121 9.81 -19.36 -1.03
CA ILE A 121 10.25 -20.28 0.02
C ILE A 121 11.01 -19.61 1.18
N ASP A 122 11.77 -18.54 0.88
CA ASP A 122 12.48 -17.80 1.93
C ASP A 122 11.48 -17.03 2.82
N LEU A 123 10.34 -16.57 2.25
CA LEU A 123 9.27 -15.94 2.99
C LEU A 123 8.52 -16.93 3.88
N ASP A 124 8.19 -18.12 3.39
CA ASP A 124 7.39 -19.09 4.14
C ASP A 124 8.16 -19.57 5.39
N ASN A 125 9.47 -19.81 5.26
CA ASN A 125 10.31 -20.15 6.40
C ASN A 125 10.38 -19.01 7.43
N PHE A 126 10.60 -17.78 6.96
CA PHE A 126 10.69 -16.62 7.85
C PHE A 126 9.34 -16.25 8.46
N HIS A 127 8.24 -16.46 7.74
CA HIS A 127 6.88 -16.24 8.21
C HIS A 127 6.57 -17.07 9.45
N SER A 128 6.87 -18.36 9.41
CA SER A 128 6.60 -19.26 10.55
C SER A 128 7.37 -18.85 11.80
N ASP A 129 8.64 -18.49 11.64
CA ASP A 129 9.48 -17.99 12.72
C ASP A 129 8.91 -16.70 13.34
N LEU A 130 8.57 -15.75 12.46
CA LEU A 130 8.06 -14.45 12.86
C LEU A 130 6.70 -14.55 13.55
N PHE A 131 5.83 -15.41 13.01
CA PHE A 131 4.52 -15.68 13.61
C PHE A 131 4.65 -16.27 15.02
N SER A 132 5.56 -17.23 15.24
CA SER A 132 5.78 -17.81 16.56
C SER A 132 6.30 -16.79 17.58
N MET A 133 7.19 -15.88 17.16
CA MET A 133 7.78 -14.85 18.03
C MET A 133 6.77 -13.76 18.41
N LEU A 134 5.88 -13.41 17.50
CA LEU A 134 4.99 -12.25 17.61
C LEU A 134 3.51 -12.60 17.73
N SER A 135 3.15 -13.89 17.90
CA SER A 135 1.76 -14.39 17.93
C SER A 135 0.85 -13.62 18.89
N LYS A 136 1.39 -13.15 20.02
CA LYS A 136 0.66 -12.34 21.00
C LYS A 136 0.20 -10.96 20.44
N TYR A 137 0.89 -10.44 19.47
CA TYR A 137 0.66 -9.11 18.93
C TYR A 137 0.01 -9.13 17.54
N ILE A 138 0.14 -10.25 16.81
CA ILE A 138 -0.43 -10.41 15.47
C ILE A 138 -1.92 -10.67 15.59
N TYR A 139 -2.74 -9.79 15.00
CA TYR A 139 -4.18 -10.00 14.87
C TYR A 139 -4.60 -10.49 13.48
N ALA A 140 -3.75 -10.31 12.47
CA ALA A 140 -3.94 -10.87 11.13
C ALA A 140 -2.59 -11.06 10.41
N ASP A 141 -2.52 -12.10 9.59
CA ASP A 141 -1.43 -12.40 8.64
C ASP A 141 -1.85 -12.12 7.19
N SER A 142 -2.71 -11.16 7.01
CA SER A 142 -3.32 -10.76 5.74
C SER A 142 -3.51 -9.25 5.67
N SER A 143 -4.06 -8.77 4.57
CA SER A 143 -4.40 -7.36 4.40
C SER A 143 -5.72 -6.94 5.07
N LYS A 144 -6.41 -7.85 5.81
CA LYS A 144 -7.65 -7.51 6.50
C LYS A 144 -7.43 -6.48 7.60
N ASP A 145 -8.26 -5.47 7.66
CA ASP A 145 -8.26 -4.48 8.72
C ASP A 145 -8.94 -5.03 9.99
N ILE A 146 -8.63 -4.45 11.15
CA ILE A 146 -9.08 -4.95 12.46
C ILE A 146 -10.60 -4.95 12.58
N GLU A 147 -11.27 -3.96 11.99
CA GLU A 147 -12.73 -3.89 11.97
C GLU A 147 -13.36 -5.06 11.21
N ASN A 148 -12.72 -5.53 10.13
CA ASN A 148 -13.17 -6.71 9.39
C ASN A 148 -13.00 -7.98 10.22
N ILE A 149 -11.88 -8.11 10.94
CA ILE A 149 -11.62 -9.26 11.84
C ILE A 149 -12.63 -9.30 12.96
N ILE A 150 -12.89 -8.15 13.61
CA ILE A 150 -13.89 -8.06 14.68
C ILE A 150 -15.29 -8.39 14.15
N GLY A 151 -15.65 -7.84 12.97
CA GLY A 151 -16.93 -8.13 12.32
C GLY A 151 -17.11 -9.62 12.02
N ASP A 152 -16.08 -10.30 11.53
CA ASP A 152 -16.10 -11.73 11.27
C ASP A 152 -16.26 -12.53 12.57
N LEU A 153 -15.52 -12.18 13.63
CA LEU A 153 -15.62 -12.82 14.95
C LEU A 153 -16.99 -12.63 15.59
N LEU A 154 -17.59 -11.45 15.49
CA LEU A 154 -18.94 -11.19 16.00
C LEU A 154 -19.96 -12.07 15.29
N LYS A 155 -19.88 -12.19 13.96
CA LYS A 155 -20.77 -13.08 13.18
C LYS A 155 -20.60 -14.55 13.56
N GLU A 156 -19.36 -15.02 13.66
CA GLU A 156 -19.04 -16.39 14.05
C GLU A 156 -19.62 -16.73 15.43
N LYS A 157 -19.44 -15.82 16.38
CA LYS A 157 -19.92 -15.99 17.76
C LYS A 157 -21.40 -15.63 17.94
N LYS A 158 -22.10 -15.21 16.87
CA LYS A 158 -23.50 -14.75 16.91
C LYS A 158 -23.73 -13.63 17.93
N LEU A 159 -22.75 -12.73 18.05
CA LEU A 159 -22.79 -11.57 18.93
C LEU A 159 -23.19 -10.31 18.16
N THR A 160 -23.80 -9.37 18.88
CA THR A 160 -24.12 -8.02 18.36
C THR A 160 -23.28 -6.98 19.08
N LEU A 161 -22.90 -5.91 18.35
CA LEU A 161 -22.21 -4.75 18.90
C LEU A 161 -23.09 -3.53 18.71
N SER A 162 -23.25 -2.72 19.76
CA SER A 162 -23.86 -1.39 19.71
C SER A 162 -22.84 -0.36 20.14
N ILE A 163 -22.81 0.77 19.44
CA ILE A 163 -21.91 1.90 19.71
C ILE A 163 -22.76 3.14 19.91
N ALA A 164 -22.55 3.85 21.03
CA ALA A 164 -23.08 5.19 21.25
C ALA A 164 -21.94 6.18 21.01
N GLU A 165 -22.07 7.02 19.99
CA GLU A 165 -21.04 7.96 19.54
C GLU A 165 -21.64 9.36 19.42
N SER A 166 -20.95 10.37 19.96
CA SER A 166 -21.46 11.76 19.94
C SER A 166 -20.45 12.78 19.41
N CYS A 167 -19.18 12.43 19.27
CA CYS A 167 -18.13 13.37 18.89
C CYS A 167 -17.80 13.30 17.39
N THR A 168 -17.58 12.12 16.87
CA THR A 168 -17.15 11.94 15.47
C THR A 168 -18.30 11.59 14.53
N GLY A 169 -19.45 11.17 15.06
CA GLY A 169 -20.58 10.66 14.29
C GLY A 169 -20.37 9.23 13.76
N GLY A 170 -19.38 8.54 14.32
CA GLY A 170 -19.07 7.16 13.99
C GLY A 170 -17.93 7.00 13.01
#